data_01cff4226f42cd82f14802421ab5de16
#
_entry.id   01cff4226f42cd82f14802421ab5de16
#
_cell.length_a   1.000
_cell.length_b   1.000
_cell.length_c   1.000
_cell.angle_alpha   90.00
_cell.angle_beta   90.00
_cell.angle_gamma   90.00
#
_symmetry.space_group_name_H-M   'P 1'
#
loop_
_entity.id
_entity.type
_entity.pdbx_description
1 polymer ?
#
loop_
_entity_poly.entity_id
_entity_poly.type
_entity_poly.pdbx_seq_one_letter_code
_entity_poly.pdbx_strand_id
1 'polypeptide(L)'
;MTEQTFIPGKDAALEDSISKFQQKLTALGFNIEEASWLNPVPNVWSVHIRDKDCPQCFSNGKGASKKAALASALGEYFERLSTNYFFADFYLGQEIANSDFVHYPTEKWFPIEDDALLPEGILDDYLWDYFDPNQELTPELLVDLQSGNYDRGIVAMPYVSQSDQQTVYIPQSIIANLYVSNGMSAGNTRNEARVQGLSEVFERYVKNRIIAEAISLPEIPKSVMDRYPSIQASIEKLEEEGFPIYAFDASLGGKYPVICVVLLNPNNGTCFASFGAHPNFQVALERTVTELLQGRSLKDLDVFSPPSFNNDDVAEHANLETHFIDSSGLISWDLFKNTPDYEFVDWDFSGSTQEEYENLMAIFNAEEKEVYIMDYNHLDVYACRIIVPGMSDIYPADDLIYANNNMGMDWREILLDLPHHHHDAETYEELLAELDEQDIDDATRVREFIGIVAPKASGWTTLRVGELKSMLYLALGELELALDWANWTMNMNSSVFTPERANYYRALISIIELHLDSTRDPQQYRTVFERMYGKEAVQQAWAAVAEKGNPFYNLPASDETLENFKEHQALLGAYAKLQKAKRENWK
;
A
#
# COMPACT_ATOMS: atom_id res chain seq x y z
N MET A 1 40.47 -9.50 -7.61
CA MET A 1 39.15 -10.15 -7.55
C MET A 1 38.44 -9.46 -6.41
N THR A 2 37.32 -8.80 -6.68
CA THR A 2 36.44 -8.26 -5.64
C THR A 2 35.90 -9.45 -4.85
N GLU A 3 35.96 -9.38 -3.54
CA GLU A 3 35.43 -10.41 -2.64
C GLU A 3 33.94 -10.58 -2.90
N GLN A 4 33.50 -11.78 -3.24
CA GLN A 4 32.08 -12.09 -3.49
C GLN A 4 31.39 -12.52 -2.19
N THR A 5 30.26 -11.91 -1.86
CA THR A 5 29.48 -12.18 -0.65
C THR A 5 28.24 -13.00 -1.02
N PHE A 6 28.22 -14.27 -0.61
CA PHE A 6 27.04 -15.14 -0.73
C PHE A 6 26.29 -15.17 0.59
N ILE A 7 24.96 -15.08 0.53
CA ILE A 7 24.07 -15.23 1.68
C ILE A 7 23.10 -16.40 1.44
N PRO A 8 22.68 -17.11 2.50
CA PRO A 8 21.72 -18.22 2.35
C PRO A 8 20.43 -17.79 1.67
N GLY A 9 19.82 -18.67 0.89
CA GLY A 9 18.59 -18.41 0.17
C GLY A 9 18.74 -17.52 -1.07
N LYS A 10 19.99 -17.22 -1.51
CA LYS A 10 20.28 -16.44 -2.72
C LYS A 10 21.14 -17.21 -3.70
N ASP A 11 20.78 -17.13 -4.98
CA ASP A 11 21.47 -17.86 -6.07
C ASP A 11 22.63 -17.08 -6.70
N ALA A 12 22.90 -15.85 -6.25
CA ALA A 12 23.99 -15.02 -6.72
C ALA A 12 24.65 -14.24 -5.58
N ALA A 13 25.92 -13.84 -5.79
CA ALA A 13 26.59 -12.94 -4.86
C ALA A 13 25.91 -11.55 -4.83
N LEU A 14 25.96 -10.89 -3.68
CA LEU A 14 25.37 -9.55 -3.50
C LEU A 14 25.91 -8.54 -4.51
N GLU A 15 27.22 -8.55 -4.75
CA GLU A 15 27.91 -7.63 -5.67
C GLU A 15 27.42 -7.82 -7.11
N ASP A 16 27.23 -9.07 -7.53
CA ASP A 16 26.75 -9.38 -8.87
C ASP A 16 25.29 -8.95 -9.03
N SER A 17 24.45 -9.21 -8.04
CA SER A 17 23.04 -8.79 -8.02
C SER A 17 22.92 -7.27 -8.08
N ILE A 18 23.65 -6.52 -7.22
CA ILE A 18 23.63 -5.07 -7.18
C ILE A 18 24.06 -4.50 -8.54
N SER A 19 25.21 -4.98 -9.07
CA SER A 19 25.73 -4.50 -10.35
C SER A 19 24.74 -4.74 -11.49
N LYS A 20 24.18 -5.95 -11.57
CA LYS A 20 23.17 -6.31 -12.58
C LYS A 20 21.95 -5.41 -12.49
N PHE A 21 21.37 -5.23 -11.30
CA PHE A 21 20.15 -4.46 -11.09
C PHE A 21 20.37 -2.98 -11.44
N GLN A 22 21.45 -2.37 -10.98
CA GLN A 22 21.78 -0.98 -11.30
C GLN A 22 21.98 -0.75 -12.80
N GLN A 23 22.69 -1.65 -13.49
CA GLN A 23 22.87 -1.57 -14.95
C GLN A 23 21.53 -1.69 -15.69
N LYS A 24 20.66 -2.60 -15.28
CA LYS A 24 19.34 -2.78 -15.91
C LYS A 24 18.43 -1.56 -15.69
N LEU A 25 18.36 -1.00 -14.49
CA LEU A 25 17.58 0.20 -14.21
C LEU A 25 18.08 1.39 -15.05
N THR A 26 19.39 1.56 -15.16
CA THR A 26 19.98 2.59 -16.02
C THR A 26 19.61 2.38 -17.49
N ALA A 27 19.68 1.13 -17.98
CA ALA A 27 19.31 0.81 -19.37
C ALA A 27 17.82 1.02 -19.65
N LEU A 28 16.95 0.83 -18.67
CA LEU A 28 15.52 1.13 -18.74
C LEU A 28 15.22 2.65 -18.68
N GLY A 29 16.22 3.47 -18.34
CA GLY A 29 16.09 4.92 -18.23
C GLY A 29 15.60 5.42 -16.86
N PHE A 30 15.72 4.61 -15.80
CA PHE A 30 15.47 5.04 -14.42
C PHE A 30 16.73 5.64 -13.80
N ASN A 31 16.56 6.74 -13.07
CA ASN A 31 17.63 7.50 -12.44
C ASN A 31 17.58 7.33 -10.91
N ILE A 32 18.01 6.16 -10.44
CA ILE A 32 17.87 5.77 -9.03
C ILE A 32 18.88 6.51 -8.15
N GLU A 33 18.41 7.06 -7.05
CA GLU A 33 19.22 7.59 -5.96
C GLU A 33 19.01 6.83 -4.65
N GLU A 34 20.08 6.71 -3.88
CA GLU A 34 20.07 6.24 -2.50
C GLU A 34 19.73 7.44 -1.59
N ALA A 35 18.45 7.70 -1.34
CA ALA A 35 17.98 8.93 -0.72
C ALA A 35 18.31 9.01 0.78
N SER A 36 18.29 7.87 1.49
CA SER A 36 18.65 7.82 2.91
C SER A 36 19.15 6.45 3.33
N TRP A 37 20.00 6.44 4.36
CA TRP A 37 20.53 5.24 4.98
C TRP A 37 20.37 5.30 6.50
N LEU A 38 20.04 4.16 7.12
CA LEU A 38 20.00 3.99 8.57
C LEU A 38 20.76 2.73 8.99
N ASN A 39 21.43 2.82 10.15
CA ASN A 39 22.05 1.70 10.84
C ASN A 39 21.89 1.92 12.35
N PRO A 40 20.69 1.68 12.90
CA PRO A 40 20.36 2.01 14.29
C PRO A 40 21.11 1.12 15.30
N VAL A 41 21.37 -0.14 14.95
CA VAL A 41 22.15 -1.10 15.74
C VAL A 41 23.06 -1.92 14.84
N PRO A 42 24.10 -2.62 15.35
CA PRO A 42 24.96 -3.48 14.56
C PRO A 42 24.14 -4.50 13.75
N ASN A 43 24.58 -4.83 12.54
CA ASN A 43 23.96 -5.80 11.63
C ASN A 43 22.50 -5.51 11.26
N VAL A 44 22.03 -4.27 11.42
CA VAL A 44 20.71 -3.82 10.95
C VAL A 44 20.90 -2.56 10.12
N TRP A 45 20.75 -2.73 8.81
CA TRP A 45 20.84 -1.66 7.82
C TRP A 45 19.54 -1.52 7.07
N SER A 46 19.16 -0.28 6.80
CA SER A 46 18.09 0.02 5.85
C SER A 46 18.50 1.15 4.91
N VAL A 47 17.91 1.13 3.70
CA VAL A 47 18.10 2.14 2.67
C VAL A 47 16.76 2.46 2.02
N HIS A 48 16.54 3.75 1.76
CA HIS A 48 15.47 4.22 0.90
C HIS A 48 16.06 4.61 -0.46
N ILE A 49 15.56 3.99 -1.53
CA ILE A 49 15.92 4.34 -2.91
C ILE A 49 14.69 4.82 -3.67
N ARG A 50 14.90 5.73 -4.62
CA ARG A 50 13.81 6.25 -5.47
C ARG A 50 14.33 6.69 -6.83
N ASP A 51 13.43 6.76 -7.82
CA ASP A 51 13.71 7.45 -9.08
C ASP A 51 13.65 8.97 -8.86
N LYS A 52 14.69 9.70 -9.27
CA LYS A 52 14.74 11.17 -9.19
C LYS A 52 13.68 11.84 -10.05
N ASP A 53 13.35 11.23 -11.18
CA ASP A 53 12.41 11.77 -12.16
C ASP A 53 10.95 11.49 -11.77
N CYS A 54 10.71 10.39 -11.03
CA CYS A 54 9.41 10.00 -10.50
C CYS A 54 9.55 9.47 -9.06
N PRO A 55 9.57 10.34 -8.04
CA PRO A 55 9.76 9.94 -6.64
C PRO A 55 8.69 9.01 -6.06
N GLN A 56 7.54 8.86 -6.72
CA GLN A 56 6.54 7.84 -6.39
C GLN A 56 7.06 6.41 -6.62
N CYS A 57 8.01 6.24 -7.56
CA CYS A 57 8.70 4.97 -7.77
C CYS A 57 9.86 4.85 -6.76
N PHE A 58 9.58 4.26 -5.61
CA PHE A 58 10.57 4.06 -4.55
C PHE A 58 10.45 2.67 -3.93
N SER A 59 11.51 2.24 -3.26
CA SER A 59 11.52 1.03 -2.43
C SER A 59 12.43 1.20 -1.22
N ASN A 60 12.25 0.31 -0.23
CA ASN A 60 12.99 0.31 1.01
C ASN A 60 13.66 -1.05 1.20
N GLY A 61 14.98 -1.07 1.29
CA GLY A 61 15.72 -2.30 1.54
C GLY A 61 16.21 -2.42 2.97
N LYS A 62 16.34 -3.65 3.42
CA LYS A 62 16.89 -4.01 4.73
C LYS A 62 17.86 -5.18 4.62
N GLY A 63 18.75 -5.30 5.59
CA GLY A 63 19.67 -6.42 5.65
C GLY A 63 20.73 -6.28 6.75
N ALA A 64 21.46 -7.36 7.02
CA ALA A 64 22.51 -7.40 8.03
C ALA A 64 23.77 -6.59 7.63
N SER A 65 23.88 -6.18 6.39
CA SER A 65 24.97 -5.33 5.89
C SER A 65 24.46 -4.28 4.93
N LYS A 66 25.27 -3.23 4.71
CA LYS A 66 24.96 -2.18 3.73
C LYS A 66 24.70 -2.74 2.33
N LYS A 67 25.50 -3.74 1.90
CA LYS A 67 25.31 -4.41 0.60
C LYS A 67 24.00 -5.20 0.56
N ALA A 68 23.68 -5.95 1.62
CA ALA A 68 22.45 -6.72 1.69
C ALA A 68 21.20 -5.81 1.64
N ALA A 69 21.22 -4.68 2.36
CA ALA A 69 20.14 -3.70 2.32
C ALA A 69 19.96 -3.09 0.92
N LEU A 70 21.06 -2.75 0.23
CA LEU A 70 20.97 -2.21 -1.14
C LEU A 70 20.46 -3.26 -2.14
N ALA A 71 20.95 -4.50 -2.05
CA ALA A 71 20.46 -5.59 -2.90
C ALA A 71 18.95 -5.85 -2.67
N SER A 72 18.51 -5.80 -1.42
CA SER A 72 17.09 -5.90 -1.05
C SER A 72 16.25 -4.77 -1.67
N ALA A 73 16.69 -3.50 -1.52
CA ALA A 73 15.98 -2.35 -2.11
C ALA A 73 15.87 -2.44 -3.63
N LEU A 74 16.97 -2.79 -4.31
CA LEU A 74 16.98 -2.94 -5.76
C LEU A 74 16.11 -4.12 -6.22
N GLY A 75 16.10 -5.22 -5.48
CA GLY A 75 15.22 -6.37 -5.73
C GLY A 75 13.76 -5.98 -5.62
N GLU A 76 13.36 -5.31 -4.54
CA GLU A 76 12.00 -4.80 -4.35
C GLU A 76 11.63 -3.78 -5.44
N TYR A 77 12.55 -2.94 -5.87
CA TYR A 77 12.31 -2.00 -6.96
C TYR A 77 11.94 -2.74 -8.26
N PHE A 78 12.66 -3.83 -8.61
CA PHE A 78 12.32 -4.68 -9.75
C PHE A 78 11.01 -5.43 -9.58
N GLU A 79 10.71 -5.89 -8.36
CA GLU A 79 9.42 -6.49 -8.03
C GLU A 79 8.28 -5.53 -8.36
N ARG A 80 8.35 -4.29 -7.83
CA ARG A 80 7.33 -3.25 -8.04
C ARG A 80 7.19 -2.83 -9.51
N LEU A 81 8.31 -2.74 -10.25
CA LEU A 81 8.28 -2.46 -11.69
C LEU A 81 7.67 -3.62 -12.47
N SER A 82 8.11 -4.86 -12.21
CA SER A 82 7.69 -6.04 -12.97
C SER A 82 6.20 -6.33 -12.81
N THR A 83 5.65 -6.05 -11.64
CA THR A 83 4.24 -6.27 -11.28
C THR A 83 3.35 -5.05 -11.50
N ASN A 84 3.87 -3.95 -12.04
CA ASN A 84 3.19 -2.65 -12.19
C ASN A 84 2.75 -2.01 -10.86
N TYR A 85 3.23 -2.47 -9.72
CA TYR A 85 2.72 -2.04 -8.42
C TYR A 85 2.90 -0.53 -8.15
N PHE A 86 3.97 0.10 -8.64
CA PHE A 86 4.13 1.56 -8.53
C PHE A 86 3.00 2.36 -9.18
N PHE A 87 2.21 1.72 -10.04
CA PHE A 87 1.16 2.34 -10.83
C PHE A 87 -0.24 1.81 -10.47
N ALA A 88 -0.35 0.89 -9.49
CA ALA A 88 -1.58 0.16 -9.21
C ALA A 88 -2.76 1.07 -8.83
N ASP A 89 -2.50 2.16 -8.10
CA ASP A 89 -3.52 3.06 -7.58
C ASP A 89 -3.78 4.29 -8.48
N PHE A 90 -3.26 4.27 -9.73
CA PHE A 90 -3.29 5.45 -10.58
C PHE A 90 -3.93 5.20 -11.93
N TYR A 91 -4.75 6.15 -12.37
CA TYR A 91 -5.25 6.20 -13.72
C TYR A 91 -4.12 6.46 -14.72
N LEU A 92 -4.00 5.63 -15.75
CA LEU A 92 -2.90 5.68 -16.71
C LEU A 92 -3.20 6.52 -17.96
N GLY A 93 -4.39 7.10 -18.04
CA GLY A 93 -4.82 7.96 -19.16
C GLY A 93 -5.37 7.18 -20.35
N GLN A 94 -6.19 7.86 -21.15
CA GLN A 94 -6.90 7.25 -22.28
C GLN A 94 -5.96 6.69 -23.35
N GLU A 95 -4.78 7.29 -23.56
CA GLU A 95 -3.81 6.80 -24.55
C GLU A 95 -3.33 5.39 -24.19
N ILE A 96 -3.03 5.15 -22.92
CA ILE A 96 -2.62 3.82 -22.43
C ILE A 96 -3.82 2.88 -22.38
N ALA A 97 -4.98 3.33 -21.89
CA ALA A 97 -6.19 2.53 -21.81
C ALA A 97 -6.66 1.97 -23.16
N ASN A 98 -6.38 2.68 -24.26
CA ASN A 98 -6.74 2.28 -25.62
C ASN A 98 -5.58 1.68 -26.42
N SER A 99 -4.40 1.47 -25.81
CA SER A 99 -3.24 0.89 -26.48
C SER A 99 -3.44 -0.63 -26.74
N ASP A 100 -2.50 -1.24 -27.45
CA ASP A 100 -2.47 -2.68 -27.74
C ASP A 100 -2.59 -3.54 -26.47
N PHE A 101 -1.95 -3.13 -25.40
CA PHE A 101 -2.15 -3.67 -24.03
C PHE A 101 -1.96 -2.55 -23.00
N VAL A 102 -2.67 -2.67 -21.88
CA VAL A 102 -2.57 -1.74 -20.74
C VAL A 102 -1.51 -2.23 -19.76
N HIS A 103 -1.61 -3.48 -19.33
CA HIS A 103 -0.73 -4.07 -18.31
C HIS A 103 0.37 -4.93 -18.91
N TYR A 104 0.01 -5.94 -19.71
CA TYR A 104 0.96 -6.90 -20.28
C TYR A 104 0.51 -7.38 -21.65
N PRO A 105 1.45 -7.73 -22.56
CA PRO A 105 1.12 -8.24 -23.89
C PRO A 105 0.26 -9.52 -23.89
N THR A 106 0.18 -10.24 -22.78
CA THR A 106 -0.60 -11.47 -22.60
C THR A 106 -1.91 -11.26 -21.87
N GLU A 107 -2.26 -10.02 -21.52
CA GLU A 107 -3.56 -9.71 -20.94
C GLU A 107 -4.69 -10.10 -21.90
N LYS A 108 -5.85 -10.42 -21.34
CA LYS A 108 -7.05 -10.68 -22.11
C LYS A 108 -8.15 -9.75 -21.68
N TRP A 109 -8.83 -9.19 -22.66
CA TRP A 109 -9.99 -8.35 -22.46
C TRP A 109 -11.27 -9.15 -22.67
N PHE A 110 -12.23 -8.95 -21.78
CA PHE A 110 -13.54 -9.55 -21.78
C PHE A 110 -14.58 -8.44 -21.93
N PRO A 111 -15.21 -8.30 -23.12
CA PRO A 111 -16.22 -7.29 -23.35
C PRO A 111 -17.43 -7.48 -22.41
N ILE A 112 -18.00 -6.38 -21.95
CA ILE A 112 -19.23 -6.39 -21.19
C ILE A 112 -20.40 -6.33 -22.19
N GLU A 113 -21.09 -7.46 -22.36
CA GLU A 113 -22.23 -7.57 -23.27
C GLU A 113 -23.57 -7.36 -22.55
N ASP A 114 -23.59 -7.61 -21.25
CA ASP A 114 -24.74 -7.48 -20.38
C ASP A 114 -24.25 -6.98 -19.01
N ASP A 115 -24.81 -5.89 -18.51
CA ASP A 115 -24.40 -5.26 -17.26
C ASP A 115 -24.69 -6.13 -16.01
N ALA A 116 -25.52 -7.15 -16.15
CA ALA A 116 -25.88 -8.06 -15.06
C ALA A 116 -25.15 -9.41 -15.11
N LEU A 117 -24.43 -9.71 -16.20
CA LEU A 117 -23.80 -11.02 -16.38
C LEU A 117 -22.28 -10.90 -16.57
N LEU A 118 -21.56 -11.62 -15.74
CA LEU A 118 -20.11 -11.72 -15.87
C LEU A 118 -19.71 -12.52 -17.12
N PRO A 119 -18.68 -12.08 -17.87
CA PRO A 119 -18.23 -12.76 -19.09
C PRO A 119 -17.71 -14.16 -18.82
N GLU A 120 -17.96 -15.10 -19.76
CA GLU A 120 -17.38 -16.45 -19.70
C GLU A 120 -15.86 -16.43 -19.90
N GLY A 121 -15.17 -17.32 -19.17
CA GLY A 121 -13.72 -17.58 -19.33
C GLY A 121 -12.80 -16.70 -18.50
N ILE A 122 -13.35 -15.86 -17.63
CA ILE A 122 -12.61 -15.30 -16.48
C ILE A 122 -12.79 -16.26 -15.30
N LEU A 123 -11.75 -16.37 -14.45
CA LEU A 123 -11.70 -17.24 -13.29
C LEU A 123 -11.91 -18.74 -13.63
N ASP A 124 -11.64 -19.60 -12.72
CA ASP A 124 -12.07 -21.01 -12.72
C ASP A 124 -13.18 -21.23 -11.68
N ASP A 125 -13.73 -22.43 -11.61
CA ASP A 125 -14.85 -22.73 -10.70
C ASP A 125 -14.47 -22.48 -9.22
N TYR A 126 -13.21 -22.78 -8.83
CA TYR A 126 -12.73 -22.55 -7.47
C TYR A 126 -12.68 -21.07 -7.11
N LEU A 127 -12.20 -20.22 -8.03
CA LEU A 127 -12.12 -18.78 -7.82
C LEU A 127 -13.49 -18.11 -7.88
N TRP A 128 -14.42 -18.63 -8.69
CA TRP A 128 -15.80 -18.17 -8.69
C TRP A 128 -16.47 -18.40 -7.33
N ASP A 129 -16.38 -19.61 -6.81
CA ASP A 129 -16.93 -19.95 -5.49
C ASP A 129 -16.28 -19.12 -4.36
N TYR A 130 -15.02 -18.71 -4.57
CA TYR A 130 -14.29 -17.92 -3.58
C TYR A 130 -14.62 -16.42 -3.62
N PHE A 131 -14.61 -15.79 -4.80
CA PHE A 131 -14.79 -14.35 -4.93
C PHE A 131 -16.24 -13.91 -5.01
N ASP A 132 -17.13 -14.76 -5.49
CA ASP A 132 -18.55 -14.42 -5.72
C ASP A 132 -19.51 -15.52 -5.26
N PRO A 133 -19.43 -15.99 -3.99
CA PRO A 133 -20.26 -17.09 -3.50
C PRO A 133 -21.75 -16.76 -3.51
N ASN A 134 -22.10 -15.49 -3.46
CA ASN A 134 -23.48 -15.01 -3.43
C ASN A 134 -24.01 -14.55 -4.80
N GLN A 135 -23.16 -14.52 -5.83
CA GLN A 135 -23.50 -14.00 -7.17
C GLN A 135 -23.96 -12.53 -7.16
N GLU A 136 -23.17 -11.68 -6.48
CA GLU A 136 -23.41 -10.25 -6.30
C GLU A 136 -22.49 -9.37 -7.14
N LEU A 137 -21.39 -9.95 -7.72
CA LEU A 137 -20.49 -9.22 -8.59
C LEU A 137 -21.13 -8.86 -9.91
N THR A 138 -20.98 -7.61 -10.31
CA THR A 138 -21.35 -7.13 -11.65
C THR A 138 -20.10 -6.89 -12.49
N PRO A 139 -20.17 -6.90 -13.82
CA PRO A 139 -19.04 -6.60 -14.69
C PRO A 139 -18.38 -5.26 -14.41
N GLU A 140 -19.13 -4.25 -14.07
CA GLU A 140 -18.67 -2.90 -13.74
C GLU A 140 -17.68 -2.88 -12.58
N LEU A 141 -17.95 -3.65 -11.52
CA LEU A 141 -17.06 -3.78 -10.37
C LEU A 141 -15.70 -4.40 -10.70
N LEU A 142 -15.58 -5.07 -11.85
CA LEU A 142 -14.35 -5.71 -12.31
C LEU A 142 -13.57 -4.92 -13.36
N VAL A 143 -14.05 -3.74 -13.77
CA VAL A 143 -13.26 -2.80 -14.57
C VAL A 143 -12.15 -2.21 -13.70
N ASP A 144 -10.93 -2.16 -14.19
CA ASP A 144 -9.79 -1.69 -13.39
C ASP A 144 -9.64 -0.16 -13.39
N LEU A 145 -9.28 0.41 -12.25
CA LEU A 145 -9.03 1.85 -12.09
C LEU A 145 -7.97 2.38 -13.05
N GLN A 146 -6.94 1.59 -13.32
CA GLN A 146 -5.77 2.02 -14.10
C GLN A 146 -6.12 2.32 -15.55
N SER A 147 -6.98 1.53 -16.19
CA SER A 147 -7.49 1.79 -17.53
C SER A 147 -8.73 2.68 -17.50
N GLY A 148 -9.62 2.49 -16.55
CA GLY A 148 -10.93 3.13 -16.50
C GLY A 148 -11.71 2.92 -17.80
N ASN A 149 -11.48 1.83 -18.53
CA ASN A 149 -11.99 1.63 -19.89
C ASN A 149 -13.17 0.65 -19.91
N TYR A 150 -14.32 1.14 -19.50
CA TYR A 150 -15.55 0.39 -19.48
C TYR A 150 -15.97 -0.14 -20.87
N ASP A 151 -15.80 0.67 -21.90
CA ASP A 151 -16.15 0.29 -23.29
C ASP A 151 -15.34 -0.91 -23.79
N ARG A 152 -14.13 -1.09 -23.29
CA ARG A 152 -13.26 -2.23 -23.63
C ARG A 152 -13.57 -3.46 -22.77
N GLY A 153 -14.13 -3.25 -21.59
CA GLY A 153 -14.56 -4.27 -20.66
C GLY A 153 -13.55 -4.62 -19.58
N ILE A 154 -13.57 -5.86 -19.12
CA ILE A 154 -12.74 -6.36 -18.02
C ILE A 154 -11.40 -6.84 -18.55
N VAL A 155 -10.30 -6.31 -18.03
CA VAL A 155 -8.95 -6.81 -18.32
C VAL A 155 -8.54 -7.84 -17.26
N ALA A 156 -8.05 -8.99 -17.70
CA ALA A 156 -7.61 -10.09 -16.83
C ALA A 156 -6.22 -10.61 -17.19
N MET A 157 -5.49 -11.03 -16.15
CA MET A 157 -4.10 -11.50 -16.24
C MET A 157 -4.03 -13.02 -16.24
N PRO A 158 -3.14 -13.64 -17.08
CA PRO A 158 -2.99 -15.07 -17.13
C PRO A 158 -2.14 -15.57 -15.97
N TYR A 159 -2.77 -16.23 -15.03
CA TYR A 159 -2.11 -16.98 -13.96
C TYR A 159 -2.08 -18.46 -14.28
N VAL A 160 -1.05 -19.16 -13.81
CA VAL A 160 -0.95 -20.62 -13.95
C VAL A 160 -1.29 -21.28 -12.62
N SER A 161 -2.38 -22.06 -12.60
CA SER A 161 -2.70 -22.94 -11.47
C SER A 161 -1.58 -23.95 -11.28
N GLN A 162 -1.13 -24.14 -10.05
CA GLN A 162 -0.02 -25.06 -9.77
C GLN A 162 -0.48 -26.51 -9.62
N SER A 163 -1.76 -26.76 -9.40
CA SER A 163 -2.31 -28.11 -9.26
C SER A 163 -2.46 -28.82 -10.60
N ASP A 164 -2.96 -28.13 -11.64
CA ASP A 164 -3.27 -28.72 -12.94
C ASP A 164 -2.53 -28.07 -14.12
N GLN A 165 -1.74 -27.01 -13.87
CA GLN A 165 -0.96 -26.26 -14.87
C GLN A 165 -1.84 -25.56 -15.94
N GLN A 166 -3.12 -25.33 -15.66
CA GLN A 166 -3.99 -24.57 -16.55
C GLN A 166 -3.79 -23.06 -16.38
N THR A 167 -4.03 -22.31 -17.44
CA THR A 167 -4.04 -20.85 -17.40
C THR A 167 -5.42 -20.37 -17.00
N VAL A 168 -5.49 -19.58 -15.93
CA VAL A 168 -6.70 -18.94 -15.43
C VAL A 168 -6.54 -17.43 -15.56
N TYR A 169 -7.56 -16.77 -16.10
CA TYR A 169 -7.56 -15.30 -16.26
C TYR A 169 -8.19 -14.64 -15.03
N ILE A 170 -7.39 -13.96 -14.24
CA ILE A 170 -7.83 -13.26 -13.03
C ILE A 170 -7.96 -11.76 -13.35
N PRO A 171 -9.14 -11.12 -13.15
CA PRO A 171 -9.33 -9.69 -13.36
C PRO A 171 -8.32 -8.84 -12.60
N GLN A 172 -7.80 -7.80 -13.26
CA GLN A 172 -6.83 -6.89 -12.67
C GLN A 172 -7.40 -6.16 -11.43
N SER A 173 -8.69 -5.86 -11.43
CA SER A 173 -9.39 -5.27 -10.29
C SER A 173 -9.35 -6.17 -9.06
N ILE A 174 -9.61 -7.48 -9.20
CA ILE A 174 -9.47 -8.44 -8.10
C ILE A 174 -8.04 -8.44 -7.55
N ILE A 175 -7.05 -8.50 -8.44
CA ILE A 175 -5.63 -8.53 -8.07
C ILE A 175 -5.24 -7.27 -7.29
N ALA A 176 -5.65 -6.10 -7.75
CA ALA A 176 -5.31 -4.82 -7.15
C ALA A 176 -6.02 -4.60 -5.81
N ASN A 177 -7.32 -4.92 -5.74
CA ASN A 177 -8.14 -4.66 -4.56
C ASN A 177 -7.86 -5.63 -3.41
N LEU A 178 -7.78 -6.94 -3.66
CA LEU A 178 -7.70 -7.91 -2.56
C LEU A 178 -6.29 -8.29 -2.15
N TYR A 179 -5.34 -8.30 -3.09
CA TYR A 179 -4.00 -8.83 -2.83
C TYR A 179 -2.93 -7.74 -2.64
N VAL A 180 -3.17 -6.55 -3.12
CA VAL A 180 -2.29 -5.38 -3.00
C VAL A 180 -0.84 -5.73 -3.39
N SER A 181 0.09 -5.76 -2.43
CA SER A 181 1.48 -6.15 -2.66
C SER A 181 1.81 -7.59 -2.23
N ASN A 182 0.88 -8.32 -1.62
CA ASN A 182 1.15 -9.65 -1.12
C ASN A 182 1.45 -10.66 -2.23
N GLY A 183 2.41 -11.55 -1.98
CA GLY A 183 2.82 -12.59 -2.93
C GLY A 183 3.65 -12.10 -4.12
N MET A 184 4.06 -10.83 -4.15
CA MET A 184 4.99 -10.30 -5.14
C MET A 184 6.43 -10.53 -4.71
N SER A 185 7.32 -10.77 -5.69
CA SER A 185 8.74 -10.90 -5.39
C SER A 185 9.60 -10.80 -6.65
N ALA A 186 10.89 -10.49 -6.46
CA ALA A 186 11.92 -10.59 -7.50
C ALA A 186 13.17 -11.30 -6.97
N GLY A 187 13.92 -11.91 -7.87
CA GLY A 187 15.12 -12.66 -7.52
C GLY A 187 16.09 -12.84 -8.68
N ASN A 188 17.27 -13.40 -8.37
CA ASN A 188 18.28 -13.72 -9.37
C ASN A 188 17.83 -14.87 -10.29
N THR A 189 17.04 -15.79 -9.75
CA THR A 189 16.46 -16.93 -10.47
C THR A 189 14.95 -17.01 -10.19
N ARG A 190 14.28 -17.83 -11.00
CA ARG A 190 12.84 -18.08 -10.85
C ARG A 190 12.50 -18.68 -9.48
N ASN A 191 13.29 -19.65 -9.03
CA ASN A 191 13.04 -20.31 -7.75
C ASN A 191 13.31 -19.37 -6.57
N GLU A 192 14.39 -18.60 -6.62
CA GLU A 192 14.67 -17.56 -5.60
C GLU A 192 13.50 -16.59 -5.47
N ALA A 193 12.96 -16.08 -6.59
CA ALA A 193 11.81 -15.20 -6.57
C ALA A 193 10.57 -15.89 -5.97
N ARG A 194 10.25 -17.11 -6.42
CA ARG A 194 9.08 -17.85 -5.92
C ARG A 194 9.17 -18.20 -4.44
N VAL A 195 10.34 -18.61 -3.95
CA VAL A 195 10.58 -18.86 -2.50
C VAL A 195 10.32 -17.60 -1.69
N GLN A 196 10.78 -16.45 -2.18
CA GLN A 196 10.53 -15.17 -1.52
C GLN A 196 9.04 -14.83 -1.47
N GLY A 197 8.31 -14.95 -2.58
CA GLY A 197 6.86 -14.67 -2.66
C GLY A 197 6.03 -15.60 -1.78
N LEU A 198 6.31 -16.91 -1.81
CA LEU A 198 5.63 -17.88 -0.96
C LEU A 198 5.93 -17.63 0.54
N SER A 199 7.17 -17.28 0.87
CA SER A 199 7.54 -16.92 2.25
C SER A 199 6.75 -15.71 2.75
N GLU A 200 6.58 -14.69 1.91
CA GLU A 200 5.79 -13.51 2.27
C GLU A 200 4.31 -13.85 2.50
N VAL A 201 3.73 -14.73 1.66
CA VAL A 201 2.36 -15.22 1.87
C VAL A 201 2.24 -15.91 3.23
N PHE A 202 3.17 -16.80 3.60
CA PHE A 202 3.16 -17.43 4.92
C PHE A 202 3.37 -16.44 6.06
N GLU A 203 4.30 -15.50 5.90
CA GLU A 203 4.56 -14.46 6.91
C GLU A 203 3.30 -13.70 7.28
N ARG A 204 2.59 -13.19 6.27
CA ARG A 204 1.39 -12.38 6.47
C ARG A 204 0.20 -13.21 6.96
N TYR A 205 -0.02 -14.39 6.39
CA TYR A 205 -1.07 -15.30 6.83
C TYR A 205 -0.91 -15.70 8.30
N VAL A 206 0.28 -16.13 8.68
CA VAL A 206 0.59 -16.59 10.04
C VAL A 206 0.53 -15.41 11.01
N LYS A 207 1.07 -14.24 10.63
CA LYS A 207 0.97 -13.00 11.43
C LYS A 207 -0.48 -12.66 11.73
N ASN A 208 -1.33 -12.60 10.72
CA ASN A 208 -2.73 -12.26 10.89
C ASN A 208 -3.46 -13.27 11.79
N ARG A 209 -3.18 -14.58 11.62
CA ARG A 209 -3.74 -15.62 12.48
C ARG A 209 -3.32 -15.48 13.94
N ILE A 210 -2.03 -15.30 14.19
CA ILE A 210 -1.49 -15.16 15.56
C ILE A 210 -2.12 -13.95 16.25
N ILE A 211 -2.25 -12.83 15.54
CA ILE A 211 -2.81 -11.59 16.08
C ILE A 211 -4.32 -11.75 16.32
N ALA A 212 -5.07 -12.20 15.33
CA ALA A 212 -6.54 -12.32 15.42
C ALA A 212 -7.00 -13.39 16.44
N GLU A 213 -6.28 -14.53 16.52
CA GLU A 213 -6.59 -15.60 17.46
C GLU A 213 -5.94 -15.41 18.84
N ALA A 214 -5.14 -14.33 19.02
CA ALA A 214 -4.39 -14.02 20.25
C ALA A 214 -3.53 -15.21 20.75
N ILE A 215 -2.85 -15.90 19.81
CA ILE A 215 -2.06 -17.10 20.09
C ILE A 215 -0.84 -16.77 20.93
N SER A 216 -0.63 -17.51 22.02
CA SER A 216 0.56 -17.41 22.86
C SER A 216 1.73 -18.20 22.25
N LEU A 217 2.83 -17.49 21.97
CA LEU A 217 3.97 -18.06 21.27
C LEU A 217 5.05 -18.61 22.22
N PRO A 218 5.71 -19.73 21.87
CA PRO A 218 6.87 -20.21 22.62
C PRO A 218 8.11 -19.37 22.30
N GLU A 219 8.82 -18.96 23.33
CA GLU A 219 10.10 -18.26 23.19
C GLU A 219 11.16 -19.18 22.59
N ILE A 220 11.98 -18.65 21.67
CA ILE A 220 13.11 -19.38 21.09
C ILE A 220 14.17 -19.60 22.18
N PRO A 221 14.56 -20.86 22.47
CA PRO A 221 15.52 -21.14 23.51
C PRO A 221 16.87 -20.47 23.29
N LYS A 222 17.50 -20.00 24.38
CA LYS A 222 18.82 -19.39 24.31
C LYS A 222 19.86 -20.26 23.58
N SER A 223 19.82 -21.57 23.75
CA SER A 223 20.73 -22.52 23.06
C SER A 223 20.57 -22.51 21.53
N VAL A 224 19.40 -22.10 21.02
CA VAL A 224 19.14 -21.90 19.60
C VAL A 224 19.66 -20.53 19.16
N MET A 225 19.36 -19.48 19.94
CA MET A 225 19.83 -18.11 19.66
C MET A 225 21.38 -18.03 19.64
N ASP A 226 22.06 -18.77 20.51
CA ASP A 226 23.54 -18.83 20.58
C ASP A 226 24.20 -19.36 19.29
N ARG A 227 23.44 -19.97 18.37
CA ARG A 227 23.93 -20.37 17.03
C ARG A 227 24.10 -19.17 16.07
N TYR A 228 23.49 -18.02 16.38
CA TYR A 228 23.40 -16.86 15.49
C TYR A 228 23.98 -15.59 16.14
N PRO A 229 25.30 -15.55 16.40
CA PRO A 229 25.93 -14.49 17.21
C PRO A 229 25.79 -13.09 16.64
N SER A 230 25.70 -12.94 15.31
CA SER A 230 25.50 -11.64 14.67
C SER A 230 24.10 -11.07 14.92
N ILE A 231 23.08 -11.93 14.94
CA ILE A 231 21.70 -11.56 15.23
C ILE A 231 21.55 -11.25 16.72
N GLN A 232 22.15 -12.09 17.55
CA GLN A 232 22.17 -11.88 19.00
C GLN A 232 22.81 -10.54 19.38
N ALA A 233 23.92 -10.14 18.73
CA ALA A 233 24.55 -8.85 18.96
C ALA A 233 23.62 -7.65 18.63
N SER A 234 22.74 -7.79 17.65
CA SER A 234 21.72 -6.77 17.35
C SER A 234 20.67 -6.67 18.45
N ILE A 235 20.21 -7.81 18.97
CA ILE A 235 19.24 -7.90 20.06
C ILE A 235 19.85 -7.35 21.35
N GLU A 236 21.03 -7.79 21.74
CA GLU A 236 21.74 -7.29 22.93
C GLU A 236 21.92 -5.78 22.90
N LYS A 237 22.21 -5.22 21.70
CA LYS A 237 22.33 -3.76 21.55
C LYS A 237 21.01 -3.04 21.77
N LEU A 238 19.89 -3.57 21.32
CA LEU A 238 18.57 -3.01 21.59
C LEU A 238 18.23 -3.04 23.08
N GLU A 239 18.54 -4.15 23.76
CA GLU A 239 18.34 -4.29 25.20
C GLU A 239 19.22 -3.31 26.00
N GLU A 240 20.49 -3.08 25.58
CA GLU A 240 21.36 -2.05 26.17
C GLU A 240 20.79 -0.63 26.04
N GLU A 241 20.08 -0.35 24.94
CA GLU A 241 19.41 0.93 24.69
C GLU A 241 18.06 1.06 25.43
N GLY A 242 17.66 0.02 26.18
CA GLY A 242 16.46 0.02 27.03
C GLY A 242 15.21 -0.55 26.37
N PHE A 243 15.33 -1.30 25.29
CA PHE A 243 14.26 -1.98 24.59
C PHE A 243 14.37 -3.50 24.77
N PRO A 244 13.69 -4.11 25.76
CA PRO A 244 13.63 -5.56 25.89
C PRO A 244 13.08 -6.23 24.63
N ILE A 245 13.69 -7.33 24.22
CA ILE A 245 13.33 -8.08 23.01
C ILE A 245 12.90 -9.49 23.37
N TYR A 246 11.80 -9.93 22.78
CA TYR A 246 11.38 -11.32 22.76
C TYR A 246 11.51 -11.89 21.36
N ALA A 247 12.11 -13.06 21.21
CA ALA A 247 12.14 -13.82 19.97
C ALA A 247 11.32 -15.10 20.14
N PHE A 248 10.28 -15.22 19.33
CA PHE A 248 9.30 -16.30 19.41
C PHE A 248 9.31 -17.17 18.15
N ASP A 249 9.07 -18.45 18.33
CA ASP A 249 8.72 -19.36 17.25
C ASP A 249 7.25 -19.10 16.85
N ALA A 250 7.05 -18.56 15.66
CA ALA A 250 5.74 -18.32 15.09
C ALA A 250 5.32 -19.40 14.07
N SER A 251 5.95 -20.58 14.13
CA SER A 251 5.74 -21.65 13.15
C SER A 251 4.41 -22.40 13.31
N LEU A 252 3.64 -22.11 14.36
CA LEU A 252 2.42 -22.83 14.74
C LEU A 252 2.67 -24.35 14.87
N GLY A 253 3.70 -24.71 15.67
CA GLY A 253 4.08 -26.10 15.92
C GLY A 253 4.94 -26.71 14.81
N GLY A 254 5.79 -25.94 14.16
CA GLY A 254 6.68 -26.38 13.08
C GLY A 254 6.01 -26.50 11.72
N LYS A 255 4.80 -25.95 11.57
CA LYS A 255 4.02 -26.06 10.33
C LYS A 255 4.48 -25.05 9.26
N TYR A 256 4.80 -23.82 9.69
CA TYR A 256 5.17 -22.71 8.80
C TYR A 256 6.56 -22.16 9.13
N PRO A 257 7.32 -21.68 8.13
CA PRO A 257 8.67 -21.16 8.31
C PRO A 257 8.68 -19.71 8.81
N VAL A 258 8.03 -19.41 9.94
CA VAL A 258 7.79 -18.04 10.42
C VAL A 258 8.36 -17.84 11.82
N ILE A 259 8.94 -16.67 12.03
CA ILE A 259 9.49 -16.18 13.30
C ILE A 259 8.80 -14.86 13.67
N CYS A 260 8.61 -14.61 14.96
CA CYS A 260 8.15 -13.34 15.50
C CYS A 260 9.20 -12.77 16.45
N VAL A 261 9.51 -11.47 16.32
CA VAL A 261 10.33 -10.73 17.29
C VAL A 261 9.56 -9.52 17.76
N VAL A 262 9.45 -9.38 19.08
CA VAL A 262 8.73 -8.28 19.71
C VAL A 262 9.68 -7.38 20.47
N LEU A 263 9.60 -6.09 20.18
CA LEU A 263 10.28 -5.02 20.91
C LEU A 263 9.31 -4.41 21.91
N LEU A 264 9.72 -4.35 23.17
CA LEU A 264 9.00 -3.63 24.22
C LEU A 264 9.63 -2.25 24.45
N ASN A 265 8.79 -1.25 24.67
CA ASN A 265 9.22 0.08 25.12
C ASN A 265 8.68 0.38 26.53
N PRO A 266 9.47 0.10 27.58
CA PRO A 266 9.03 0.34 28.97
C PRO A 266 8.80 1.81 29.30
N ASN A 267 9.36 2.75 28.52
CA ASN A 267 9.24 4.17 28.79
C ASN A 267 7.81 4.71 28.59
N ASN A 268 7.08 4.10 27.66
CA ASN A 268 5.70 4.49 27.35
C ASN A 268 4.69 3.33 27.42
N GLY A 269 5.16 2.09 27.72
CA GLY A 269 4.31 0.91 27.85
C GLY A 269 3.83 0.35 26.52
N THR A 270 4.51 0.64 25.43
CA THR A 270 4.14 0.20 24.06
C THR A 270 4.97 -0.99 23.59
N CYS A 271 4.55 -1.64 22.53
CA CYS A 271 5.30 -2.74 21.90
C CYS A 271 5.13 -2.76 20.38
N PHE A 272 6.06 -3.44 19.73
CA PHE A 272 6.05 -3.61 18.28
C PHE A 272 6.43 -5.05 17.93
N ALA A 273 5.55 -5.76 17.23
CA ALA A 273 5.77 -7.12 16.77
C ALA A 273 6.14 -7.15 15.28
N SER A 274 7.30 -7.70 14.99
CA SER A 274 7.77 -7.97 13.64
C SER A 274 7.70 -9.47 13.34
N PHE A 275 7.32 -9.81 12.12
CA PHE A 275 7.31 -11.19 11.64
C PHE A 275 8.24 -11.31 10.44
N GLY A 276 8.77 -12.50 10.24
CA GLY A 276 9.61 -12.79 9.08
C GLY A 276 9.57 -14.28 8.76
N ALA A 277 9.53 -14.59 7.48
CA ALA A 277 9.48 -15.96 7.00
C ALA A 277 10.58 -16.25 5.98
N HIS A 278 11.13 -17.44 6.06
CA HIS A 278 12.03 -18.04 5.08
C HIS A 278 12.21 -19.53 5.40
N PRO A 279 12.38 -20.44 4.41
CA PRO A 279 12.70 -21.85 4.67
C PRO A 279 13.90 -22.07 5.58
N ASN A 280 14.92 -21.22 5.49
CA ASN A 280 16.09 -21.25 6.38
C ASN A 280 15.81 -20.44 7.66
N PHE A 281 15.93 -21.09 8.81
CA PHE A 281 15.64 -20.49 10.13
C PHE A 281 16.49 -19.24 10.42
N GLN A 282 17.78 -19.26 10.11
CA GLN A 282 18.66 -18.11 10.29
C GLN A 282 18.20 -16.92 9.47
N VAL A 283 17.83 -17.14 8.21
CA VAL A 283 17.35 -16.08 7.31
C VAL A 283 16.01 -15.52 7.80
N ALA A 284 15.10 -16.38 8.25
CA ALA A 284 13.82 -15.94 8.83
C ALA A 284 14.06 -15.05 10.05
N LEU A 285 14.93 -15.47 10.98
CA LEU A 285 15.25 -14.69 12.19
C LEU A 285 15.94 -13.36 11.85
N GLU A 286 16.92 -13.36 10.94
CA GLU A 286 17.63 -12.15 10.50
C GLU A 286 16.65 -11.15 9.84
N ARG A 287 15.77 -11.64 8.97
CA ARG A 287 14.73 -10.82 8.33
C ARG A 287 13.82 -10.18 9.37
N THR A 288 13.37 -10.94 10.36
CA THR A 288 12.48 -10.46 11.42
C THR A 288 13.13 -9.33 12.23
N VAL A 289 14.40 -9.48 12.62
CA VAL A 289 15.13 -8.45 13.36
C VAL A 289 15.43 -7.22 12.50
N THR A 290 15.77 -7.39 11.22
CA THR A 290 16.01 -6.26 10.33
C THR A 290 14.72 -5.51 9.97
N GLU A 291 13.59 -6.22 9.88
CA GLU A 291 12.25 -5.64 9.69
C GLU A 291 11.83 -4.75 10.85
N LEU A 292 12.15 -5.17 12.08
CA LEU A 292 11.80 -4.45 13.32
C LEU A 292 12.24 -2.97 13.27
N LEU A 293 13.37 -2.69 12.61
CA LEU A 293 13.99 -1.36 12.55
C LEU A 293 14.07 -0.78 11.13
N GLN A 294 13.41 -1.39 10.15
CA GLN A 294 13.45 -0.88 8.78
C GLN A 294 12.89 0.54 8.71
N GLY A 295 13.71 1.49 8.24
CA GLY A 295 13.31 2.88 8.11
C GLY A 295 13.13 3.64 9.43
N ARG A 296 13.48 3.04 10.58
CA ARG A 296 13.31 3.62 11.92
C ARG A 296 14.66 3.83 12.61
N SER A 297 14.83 4.97 13.25
CA SER A 297 15.88 5.18 14.23
C SER A 297 15.38 4.83 15.64
N LEU A 298 16.29 4.66 16.61
CA LEU A 298 15.88 4.39 17.99
C LEU A 298 15.01 5.50 18.62
N LYS A 299 15.01 6.71 18.04
CA LYS A 299 14.17 7.83 18.49
C LYS A 299 12.74 7.77 17.96
N ASP A 300 12.50 6.96 16.95
CA ASP A 300 11.21 6.83 16.27
C ASP A 300 10.39 5.64 16.82
N LEU A 301 10.79 5.07 17.96
CA LEU A 301 10.16 3.90 18.57
C LEU A 301 9.07 4.24 19.62
N ASP A 302 8.67 5.51 19.71
CA ASP A 302 7.66 6.00 20.67
C ASP A 302 6.22 5.98 20.08
N VAL A 303 6.05 5.55 18.84
CA VAL A 303 4.80 5.69 18.07
C VAL A 303 3.89 4.47 18.13
N PHE A 304 4.30 3.41 18.79
CA PHE A 304 3.54 2.16 18.86
C PHE A 304 2.43 2.18 19.89
N SER A 305 1.52 1.21 19.79
CA SER A 305 0.40 1.06 20.70
C SER A 305 0.76 0.16 21.90
N PRO A 306 0.16 0.37 23.09
CA PRO A 306 0.26 -0.58 24.17
C PRO A 306 -0.51 -1.88 23.81
N PRO A 307 -0.06 -3.07 24.28
CA PRO A 307 -0.83 -4.29 24.09
C PRO A 307 -2.19 -4.22 24.80
N SER A 308 -3.16 -4.97 24.29
CA SER A 308 -4.54 -4.99 24.80
C SER A 308 -4.95 -6.35 25.33
N PHE A 309 -5.85 -6.39 26.32
CA PHE A 309 -6.61 -7.59 26.71
C PHE A 309 -7.96 -7.66 25.99
N ASN A 310 -8.35 -6.63 25.25
CA ASN A 310 -9.54 -6.68 24.40
C ASN A 310 -9.19 -7.38 23.07
N ASN A 311 -9.35 -8.70 23.06
CA ASN A 311 -9.00 -9.50 21.89
C ASN A 311 -9.97 -9.26 20.70
N ASP A 312 -11.17 -8.74 20.95
CA ASP A 312 -12.10 -8.37 19.88
C ASP A 312 -11.52 -7.19 19.06
N ASP A 313 -11.02 -6.13 19.74
CA ASP A 313 -10.38 -4.99 19.06
C ASP A 313 -9.09 -5.43 18.31
N VAL A 314 -8.34 -6.37 18.89
CA VAL A 314 -7.12 -6.91 18.28
C VAL A 314 -7.42 -7.70 17.00
N ALA A 315 -8.54 -8.41 16.97
CA ALA A 315 -8.98 -9.24 15.85
C ALA A 315 -9.72 -8.45 14.75
N GLU A 316 -10.08 -7.18 14.99
CA GLU A 316 -10.77 -6.37 14.00
C GLU A 316 -9.97 -6.23 12.70
N HIS A 317 -10.67 -6.28 11.57
CA HIS A 317 -10.05 -6.17 10.24
C HIS A 317 -9.20 -4.91 10.09
N ALA A 318 -9.67 -3.76 10.55
CA ALA A 318 -8.93 -2.50 10.53
C ALA A 318 -7.59 -2.56 11.28
N ASN A 319 -7.52 -3.35 12.36
CA ASN A 319 -6.27 -3.60 13.07
C ASN A 319 -5.33 -4.51 12.27
N LEU A 320 -5.86 -5.56 11.63
CA LEU A 320 -5.06 -6.44 10.77
C LEU A 320 -4.53 -5.70 9.54
N GLU A 321 -5.31 -4.80 8.97
CA GLU A 321 -4.89 -3.88 7.91
C GLU A 321 -3.74 -2.97 8.37
N THR A 322 -3.83 -2.39 9.57
CA THR A 322 -2.74 -1.59 10.15
C THR A 322 -1.46 -2.41 10.27
N HIS A 323 -1.56 -3.69 10.65
CA HIS A 323 -0.42 -4.61 10.66
C HIS A 323 0.12 -4.91 9.25
N PHE A 324 -0.72 -4.88 8.23
CA PHE A 324 -0.26 -4.99 6.84
C PHE A 324 0.48 -3.73 6.39
N ILE A 325 -0.02 -2.53 6.71
CA ILE A 325 0.53 -1.25 6.24
C ILE A 325 1.91 -1.00 6.85
N ASP A 326 2.05 -1.06 8.19
CA ASP A 326 3.29 -0.67 8.88
C ASP A 326 3.61 -1.47 10.15
N SER A 327 2.86 -2.50 10.44
CA SER A 327 2.97 -3.38 11.61
C SER A 327 2.76 -2.68 12.96
N SER A 328 2.18 -1.47 12.99
CA SER A 328 1.95 -0.69 14.23
C SER A 328 0.62 -1.01 14.93
N GLY A 329 -0.14 -1.95 14.43
CA GLY A 329 -1.42 -2.37 15.00
C GLY A 329 -1.32 -2.90 16.45
N LEU A 330 -2.48 -3.07 17.07
CA LEU A 330 -2.61 -3.63 18.41
C LEU A 330 -2.23 -5.11 18.43
N ILE A 331 -1.53 -5.54 19.48
CA ILE A 331 -1.31 -6.95 19.78
C ILE A 331 -1.91 -7.31 21.14
N SER A 332 -2.25 -8.59 21.31
CA SER A 332 -2.79 -9.08 22.59
C SER A 332 -1.70 -9.29 23.63
N TRP A 333 -1.99 -8.97 24.91
CA TRP A 333 -1.17 -9.43 26.05
C TRP A 333 -1.07 -10.95 26.12
N ASP A 334 -2.02 -11.68 25.53
CA ASP A 334 -2.01 -13.14 25.50
C ASP A 334 -0.82 -13.72 24.73
N LEU A 335 -0.23 -12.95 23.81
CA LEU A 335 1.01 -13.34 23.11
C LEU A 335 2.15 -13.70 24.08
N PHE A 336 2.19 -13.05 25.26
CA PHE A 336 3.27 -13.14 26.25
C PHE A 336 2.96 -14.05 27.44
N LYS A 337 1.97 -14.94 27.35
CA LYS A 337 1.66 -15.87 28.43
C LYS A 337 2.88 -16.74 28.77
N ASN A 338 3.11 -16.99 30.04
CA ASN A 338 4.19 -17.89 30.49
C ASN A 338 4.01 -19.35 30.02
N THR A 339 2.79 -19.73 29.67
CA THR A 339 2.48 -21.04 29.08
C THR A 339 2.04 -20.80 27.65
N PRO A 340 2.89 -21.08 26.64
CA PRO A 340 2.52 -20.94 25.24
C PRO A 340 1.48 -21.99 24.83
N ASP A 341 0.78 -21.73 23.74
CA ASP A 341 -0.27 -22.61 23.23
C ASP A 341 0.30 -23.85 22.51
N TYR A 342 1.60 -23.85 22.19
CA TYR A 342 2.33 -25.00 21.65
C TYR A 342 3.81 -24.95 22.08
N GLU A 343 4.52 -26.07 21.91
CA GLU A 343 5.94 -26.17 22.26
C GLU A 343 6.82 -25.64 21.12
N PHE A 344 7.99 -25.07 21.46
CA PHE A 344 9.00 -24.66 20.50
C PHE A 344 9.41 -25.82 19.59
N VAL A 345 9.52 -25.55 18.30
CA VAL A 345 10.03 -26.49 17.29
C VAL A 345 11.26 -25.87 16.62
N ASP A 346 12.36 -26.60 16.64
CA ASP A 346 13.60 -26.23 15.90
C ASP A 346 13.45 -26.70 14.45
N TRP A 347 12.67 -25.93 13.68
CA TRP A 347 12.36 -26.26 12.30
C TRP A 347 13.46 -25.78 11.33
N ASP A 348 13.61 -26.48 10.21
CA ASP A 348 14.47 -26.09 9.09
C ASP A 348 13.90 -26.71 7.80
N PHE A 349 13.50 -25.84 6.85
CA PHE A 349 13.01 -26.20 5.53
C PHE A 349 14.02 -25.82 4.43
N SER A 350 15.28 -25.52 4.81
CA SER A 350 16.32 -25.03 3.92
C SER A 350 16.86 -26.11 2.97
N GLY A 351 17.39 -25.66 1.86
CA GLY A 351 18.03 -26.48 0.84
C GLY A 351 18.57 -25.58 -0.29
N SER A 352 18.68 -26.14 -1.49
CA SER A 352 18.75 -25.33 -2.69
C SER A 352 17.43 -24.56 -2.88
N THR A 353 17.41 -23.47 -3.63
CA THR A 353 16.19 -22.70 -3.88
C THR A 353 15.09 -23.53 -4.56
N GLN A 354 15.47 -24.59 -5.29
CA GLN A 354 14.51 -25.58 -5.84
C GLN A 354 13.88 -26.42 -4.71
N GLU A 355 14.68 -26.96 -3.80
CA GLU A 355 14.19 -27.75 -2.65
C GLU A 355 13.37 -26.89 -1.71
N GLU A 356 13.79 -25.65 -1.46
CA GLU A 356 13.04 -24.68 -0.67
C GLU A 356 11.66 -24.39 -1.28
N TYR A 357 11.60 -24.18 -2.61
CA TYR A 357 10.34 -24.01 -3.33
C TYR A 357 9.42 -25.25 -3.18
N GLU A 358 9.97 -26.45 -3.36
CA GLU A 358 9.22 -27.70 -3.23
C GLU A 358 8.70 -27.89 -1.79
N ASN A 359 9.52 -27.58 -0.77
CA ASN A 359 9.14 -27.65 0.64
C ASN A 359 7.98 -26.68 0.96
N LEU A 360 8.03 -25.44 0.47
CA LEU A 360 6.96 -24.47 0.68
C LEU A 360 5.67 -24.87 -0.04
N MET A 361 5.76 -25.35 -1.28
CA MET A 361 4.60 -25.85 -2.03
C MET A 361 3.96 -27.06 -1.36
N ALA A 362 4.74 -27.92 -0.71
CA ALA A 362 4.21 -29.05 0.03
C ALA A 362 3.31 -28.63 1.21
N ILE A 363 3.59 -27.48 1.84
CA ILE A 363 2.73 -26.91 2.91
C ILE A 363 1.36 -26.53 2.33
N PHE A 364 1.32 -25.79 1.21
CA PHE A 364 0.05 -25.41 0.57
C PHE A 364 -0.75 -26.64 0.13
N ASN A 365 -0.09 -27.64 -0.44
CA ASN A 365 -0.74 -28.90 -0.82
C ASN A 365 -1.34 -29.64 0.39
N ALA A 366 -0.65 -29.64 1.53
CA ALA A 366 -1.16 -30.26 2.76
C ALA A 366 -2.35 -29.49 3.36
N GLU A 367 -2.47 -28.19 3.08
CA GLU A 367 -3.60 -27.35 3.46
C GLU A 367 -4.73 -27.35 2.41
N GLU A 368 -4.60 -28.15 1.35
CA GLU A 368 -5.56 -28.20 0.23
C GLU A 368 -5.80 -26.80 -0.39
N LYS A 369 -4.74 -25.97 -0.49
CA LYS A 369 -4.80 -24.62 -1.04
C LYS A 369 -4.39 -24.60 -2.51
N GLU A 370 -5.20 -23.95 -3.35
CA GLU A 370 -4.84 -23.66 -4.72
C GLU A 370 -3.85 -22.48 -4.78
N VAL A 371 -2.83 -22.63 -5.62
CA VAL A 371 -1.79 -21.63 -5.81
C VAL A 371 -1.74 -21.19 -7.26
N TYR A 372 -1.87 -19.91 -7.52
CA TYR A 372 -1.83 -19.32 -8.86
C TYR A 372 -0.59 -18.43 -8.99
N ILE A 373 0.22 -18.64 -10.02
CA ILE A 373 1.47 -17.90 -10.22
C ILE A 373 1.49 -17.25 -11.59
N MET A 374 1.85 -15.96 -11.62
CA MET A 374 2.26 -15.26 -12.83
C MET A 374 3.74 -14.89 -12.71
N ASP A 375 4.55 -15.34 -13.69
CA ASP A 375 5.98 -15.04 -13.76
C ASP A 375 6.24 -13.86 -14.71
N TYR A 376 7.25 -13.04 -14.39
CA TYR A 376 7.68 -11.90 -15.18
C TYR A 376 9.18 -11.99 -15.44
N ASN A 377 9.60 -11.80 -16.70
CA ASN A 377 11.02 -11.81 -17.08
C ASN A 377 11.40 -10.70 -18.08
N HIS A 378 10.46 -9.85 -18.42
CA HIS A 378 10.61 -8.80 -19.45
C HIS A 378 11.64 -7.71 -19.07
N LEU A 379 12.07 -7.63 -17.82
CA LEU A 379 13.12 -6.72 -17.35
C LEU A 379 14.48 -7.42 -17.19
N ASP A 380 14.63 -8.66 -17.66
CA ASP A 380 15.82 -9.53 -17.45
C ASP A 380 16.17 -9.77 -15.95
N VAL A 381 15.20 -9.60 -15.09
CA VAL A 381 15.18 -10.00 -13.68
C VAL A 381 13.93 -10.83 -13.47
N TYR A 382 14.07 -11.96 -12.81
CA TYR A 382 12.89 -12.78 -12.51
C TYR A 382 12.06 -12.12 -11.43
N ALA A 383 10.78 -12.00 -11.69
CA ALA A 383 9.78 -11.62 -10.71
C ALA A 383 8.56 -12.53 -10.86
N CYS A 384 7.75 -12.60 -9.82
CA CYS A 384 6.48 -13.30 -9.86
C CYS A 384 5.45 -12.60 -8.98
N ARG A 385 4.20 -12.93 -9.22
CA ARG A 385 3.09 -12.67 -8.29
C ARG A 385 2.37 -13.98 -8.02
N ILE A 386 2.14 -14.26 -6.74
CA ILE A 386 1.54 -15.49 -6.25
C ILE A 386 0.23 -15.15 -5.56
N ILE A 387 -0.84 -15.81 -5.95
CA ILE A 387 -2.17 -15.68 -5.36
C ILE A 387 -2.54 -17.03 -4.74
N VAL A 388 -2.92 -17.01 -3.47
CA VAL A 388 -3.41 -18.17 -2.72
C VAL A 388 -4.68 -17.73 -1.99
N PRO A 389 -5.87 -17.96 -2.58
CA PRO A 389 -7.13 -17.53 -1.99
C PRO A 389 -7.31 -18.04 -0.56
N GLY A 390 -7.69 -17.16 0.35
CA GLY A 390 -7.82 -17.45 1.77
C GLY A 390 -6.50 -17.51 2.56
N MET A 391 -5.36 -17.20 1.92
CA MET A 391 -4.06 -17.07 2.60
C MET A 391 -3.29 -15.81 2.19
N SER A 392 -3.41 -15.37 0.95
CA SER A 392 -2.67 -14.20 0.45
C SER A 392 -3.53 -12.93 0.38
N ASP A 393 -4.81 -13.01 0.67
CA ASP A 393 -5.72 -11.87 0.67
C ASP A 393 -5.35 -10.89 1.78
N ILE A 394 -5.38 -9.61 1.47
CA ILE A 394 -5.23 -8.52 2.43
C ILE A 394 -6.61 -8.00 2.82
N TYR A 395 -7.49 -7.85 1.83
CA TYR A 395 -8.87 -7.45 2.01
C TYR A 395 -9.83 -8.60 1.74
N PRO A 396 -11.00 -8.65 2.40
CA PRO A 396 -11.98 -9.70 2.16
C PRO A 396 -12.59 -9.59 0.76
N ALA A 397 -13.12 -10.69 0.23
CA ALA A 397 -13.75 -10.72 -1.09
C ALA A 397 -14.94 -9.73 -1.21
N ASP A 398 -15.64 -9.46 -0.10
CA ASP A 398 -16.75 -8.50 -0.04
C ASP A 398 -16.34 -7.07 -0.44
N ASP A 399 -15.05 -6.71 -0.27
CA ASP A 399 -14.53 -5.40 -0.69
C ASP A 399 -14.57 -5.20 -2.22
N LEU A 400 -14.68 -6.27 -3.00
CA LEU A 400 -14.93 -6.14 -4.45
C LEU A 400 -16.26 -5.46 -4.76
N ILE A 401 -17.22 -5.56 -3.86
CA ILE A 401 -18.56 -4.98 -4.02
C ILE A 401 -18.65 -3.63 -3.31
N TYR A 402 -18.13 -3.53 -2.08
CA TYR A 402 -18.43 -2.41 -1.18
C TYR A 402 -17.30 -1.38 -1.03
N ALA A 403 -16.06 -1.71 -1.38
CA ALA A 403 -14.91 -0.86 -1.08
C ALA A 403 -13.77 -0.92 -2.12
N ASN A 404 -14.05 -1.30 -3.35
CA ASN A 404 -13.01 -1.38 -4.38
C ASN A 404 -12.54 0.01 -4.87
N ASN A 405 -11.31 0.09 -5.38
CA ASN A 405 -10.67 1.34 -5.78
C ASN A 405 -11.15 1.88 -7.15
N ASN A 406 -11.99 1.14 -7.89
CA ASN A 406 -12.53 1.60 -9.16
C ASN A 406 -13.78 2.51 -9.01
N MET A 407 -14.40 2.57 -7.85
CA MET A 407 -15.60 3.38 -7.58
C MET A 407 -15.40 4.87 -7.91
N GLY A 408 -14.17 5.36 -7.92
CA GLY A 408 -13.86 6.74 -8.25
C GLY A 408 -13.71 7.05 -9.75
N MET A 409 -13.83 6.06 -10.64
CA MET A 409 -13.61 6.28 -12.08
C MET A 409 -14.59 7.28 -12.68
N ASP A 410 -15.87 7.13 -12.41
CA ASP A 410 -16.93 7.96 -12.96
C ASP A 410 -16.91 9.40 -12.42
N TRP A 411 -16.29 9.59 -11.27
CA TRP A 411 -16.16 10.89 -10.62
C TRP A 411 -14.98 11.71 -11.13
N ARG A 412 -14.02 11.10 -11.82
CA ARG A 412 -12.73 11.74 -12.16
C ARG A 412 -12.91 12.98 -12.99
N GLU A 413 -13.67 12.91 -14.07
CA GLU A 413 -13.86 14.03 -15.00
C GLU A 413 -14.48 15.23 -14.30
N ILE A 414 -15.62 15.02 -13.64
CA ILE A 414 -16.35 16.10 -12.97
C ILE A 414 -15.54 16.72 -11.83
N LEU A 415 -14.86 15.89 -11.00
CA LEU A 415 -14.10 16.40 -9.87
C LEU A 415 -12.88 17.22 -10.31
N LEU A 416 -12.19 16.84 -11.39
CA LEU A 416 -11.09 17.60 -11.96
C LEU A 416 -11.54 18.93 -12.57
N ASP A 417 -12.77 19.01 -13.05
CA ASP A 417 -13.34 20.21 -13.66
C ASP A 417 -13.96 21.18 -12.63
N LEU A 418 -14.41 20.70 -11.46
CA LEU A 418 -15.03 21.53 -10.40
C LEU A 418 -14.30 22.84 -10.10
N PRO A 419 -12.96 22.90 -10.04
CA PRO A 419 -12.27 24.15 -9.72
C PRO A 419 -12.42 25.28 -10.74
N HIS A 420 -12.93 25.02 -11.95
CA HIS A 420 -13.34 26.07 -12.87
C HIS A 420 -14.55 26.88 -12.38
N HIS A 421 -15.32 26.32 -11.45
CA HIS A 421 -16.50 26.98 -10.81
C HIS A 421 -17.50 27.53 -11.82
N HIS A 422 -17.85 26.73 -12.82
CA HIS A 422 -18.81 27.10 -13.87
C HIS A 422 -20.06 26.22 -13.92
N HIS A 423 -20.15 25.22 -13.03
CA HIS A 423 -21.31 24.35 -12.91
C HIS A 423 -22.50 25.08 -12.26
N ASP A 424 -23.71 24.62 -12.56
CA ASP A 424 -24.92 25.13 -11.92
C ASP A 424 -25.18 24.48 -10.55
N ALA A 425 -26.19 24.97 -9.86
CA ALA A 425 -26.54 24.48 -8.53
C ALA A 425 -27.01 23.01 -8.55
N GLU A 426 -27.69 22.59 -9.62
CA GLU A 426 -28.19 21.23 -9.78
C GLU A 426 -27.03 20.23 -9.78
N THR A 427 -25.96 20.50 -10.53
CA THR A 427 -24.75 19.67 -10.56
C THR A 427 -24.11 19.51 -9.16
N TYR A 428 -24.00 20.58 -8.38
CA TYR A 428 -23.43 20.50 -7.04
C TYR A 428 -24.35 19.72 -6.06
N GLU A 429 -25.67 19.87 -6.19
CA GLU A 429 -26.66 19.11 -5.40
C GLU A 429 -26.63 17.63 -5.75
N GLU A 430 -26.53 17.28 -7.03
CA GLU A 430 -26.41 15.90 -7.51
C GLU A 430 -25.12 15.24 -6.96
N LEU A 431 -23.98 15.92 -7.06
CA LEU A 431 -22.71 15.40 -6.52
C LEU A 431 -22.78 15.14 -5.01
N LEU A 432 -23.41 16.04 -4.23
CA LEU A 432 -23.60 15.84 -2.80
C LEU A 432 -24.50 14.63 -2.51
N ALA A 433 -25.60 14.50 -3.27
CA ALA A 433 -26.55 13.40 -3.14
C ALA A 433 -25.88 12.05 -3.46
N GLU A 434 -25.10 11.98 -4.53
CA GLU A 434 -24.38 10.77 -4.92
C GLU A 434 -23.30 10.37 -3.91
N LEU A 435 -22.55 11.34 -3.35
CA LEU A 435 -21.57 11.07 -2.29
C LEU A 435 -22.22 10.43 -1.05
N ASP A 436 -23.44 10.88 -0.72
CA ASP A 436 -24.18 10.34 0.42
C ASP A 436 -24.87 9.00 0.07
N GLU A 437 -25.39 8.84 -1.16
CA GLU A 437 -26.07 7.61 -1.60
C GLU A 437 -25.10 6.43 -1.73
N GLN A 438 -23.88 6.69 -2.19
CA GLN A 438 -22.83 5.68 -2.30
C GLN A 438 -22.08 5.46 -0.98
N ASP A 439 -22.45 6.15 0.10
CA ASP A 439 -21.84 6.04 1.44
C ASP A 439 -20.29 6.21 1.42
N ILE A 440 -19.81 7.14 0.58
CA ILE A 440 -18.37 7.40 0.48
C ILE A 440 -17.86 8.03 1.79
N ASP A 441 -16.92 7.37 2.46
CA ASP A 441 -16.36 7.85 3.72
C ASP A 441 -15.79 9.28 3.57
N ASP A 442 -16.25 10.19 4.42
CA ASP A 442 -15.81 11.59 4.46
C ASP A 442 -14.30 11.76 4.66
N ALA A 443 -13.63 10.79 5.27
CA ALA A 443 -12.19 10.77 5.45
C ALA A 443 -11.41 10.32 4.20
N THR A 444 -12.08 9.77 3.20
CA THR A 444 -11.45 9.32 1.94
C THR A 444 -10.75 10.47 1.24
N ARG A 445 -9.50 10.25 0.82
CA ARG A 445 -8.75 11.23 0.04
C ARG A 445 -9.19 11.22 -1.41
N VAL A 446 -9.70 12.36 -1.88
CA VAL A 446 -10.24 12.49 -3.24
C VAL A 446 -9.23 12.09 -4.31
N ARG A 447 -7.95 12.44 -4.17
CA ARG A 447 -6.90 12.06 -5.14
C ARG A 447 -6.71 10.54 -5.25
N GLU A 448 -6.85 9.82 -4.14
CA GLU A 448 -6.74 8.35 -4.09
C GLU A 448 -8.00 7.73 -4.69
N PHE A 449 -9.17 8.27 -4.36
CA PHE A 449 -10.46 7.86 -4.91
C PHE A 449 -10.52 7.95 -6.44
N ILE A 450 -10.00 9.03 -7.04
CA ILE A 450 -10.00 9.21 -8.51
C ILE A 450 -8.69 8.78 -9.20
N GLY A 451 -7.74 8.21 -8.48
CA GLY A 451 -6.52 7.61 -9.00
C GLY A 451 -5.52 8.61 -9.61
N ILE A 452 -5.26 9.76 -8.94
CA ILE A 452 -4.34 10.78 -9.46
C ILE A 452 -3.14 11.03 -8.54
N VAL A 453 -2.00 11.37 -9.15
CA VAL A 453 -0.87 11.98 -8.43
C VAL A 453 -1.09 13.48 -8.39
N ALA A 454 -1.42 14.00 -7.22
CA ALA A 454 -1.71 15.41 -7.02
C ALA A 454 -0.48 16.30 -7.26
N PRO A 455 -0.66 17.51 -7.83
CA PRO A 455 0.41 18.51 -7.92
C PRO A 455 0.91 18.89 -6.52
N LYS A 456 2.23 18.99 -6.35
CA LYS A 456 2.83 19.45 -5.09
C LYS A 456 2.30 20.84 -4.72
N ALA A 457 2.13 21.06 -3.42
CA ALA A 457 1.62 22.32 -2.87
C ALA A 457 0.20 22.72 -3.35
N SER A 458 -0.56 21.80 -3.93
CA SER A 458 -1.98 22.01 -4.22
C SER A 458 -2.88 21.42 -3.12
N GLY A 459 -4.12 21.91 -3.05
CA GLY A 459 -5.14 21.35 -2.16
C GLY A 459 -5.47 19.88 -2.42
N TRP A 460 -5.28 19.41 -3.65
CA TRP A 460 -5.45 18.00 -4.01
C TRP A 460 -4.63 17.03 -3.16
N THR A 461 -3.49 17.47 -2.62
CA THR A 461 -2.64 16.59 -1.78
C THR A 461 -3.30 16.15 -0.48
N THR A 462 -4.22 16.95 0.06
CA THR A 462 -4.86 16.72 1.37
C THR A 462 -6.38 16.71 1.30
N LEU A 463 -6.97 17.02 0.14
CA LEU A 463 -8.42 17.08 -0.04
C LEU A 463 -9.07 15.75 0.34
N ARG A 464 -10.05 15.81 1.24
CA ARG A 464 -10.92 14.70 1.63
C ARG A 464 -12.35 14.96 1.18
N VAL A 465 -13.17 13.92 1.13
CA VAL A 465 -14.60 14.03 0.75
C VAL A 465 -15.34 15.03 1.64
N GLY A 466 -15.15 15.01 2.97
CA GLY A 466 -15.78 16.00 3.85
C GLY A 466 -15.31 17.43 3.59
N GLU A 467 -14.06 17.65 3.18
CA GLU A 467 -13.58 18.96 2.73
C GLU A 467 -14.22 19.38 1.41
N LEU A 468 -14.40 18.45 0.48
CA LEU A 468 -15.10 18.67 -0.78
C LEU A 468 -16.56 19.07 -0.52
N LYS A 469 -17.26 18.40 0.40
CA LYS A 469 -18.63 18.77 0.82
C LYS A 469 -18.71 20.22 1.32
N SER A 470 -17.73 20.68 2.12
CA SER A 470 -17.66 22.09 2.51
C SER A 470 -17.58 23.04 1.31
N MET A 471 -16.78 22.69 0.31
CA MET A 471 -16.62 23.51 -0.91
C MET A 471 -17.89 23.52 -1.77
N LEU A 472 -18.57 22.38 -1.91
CA LEU A 472 -19.83 22.27 -2.65
C LEU A 472 -20.95 23.07 -1.98
N TYR A 473 -21.09 22.98 -0.65
CA TYR A 473 -22.08 23.80 0.08
C TYR A 473 -21.77 25.30 -0.01
N LEU A 474 -20.49 25.70 -0.04
CA LEU A 474 -20.11 27.10 -0.32
C LEU A 474 -20.53 27.51 -1.74
N ALA A 475 -20.36 26.64 -2.74
CA ALA A 475 -20.78 26.91 -4.12
C ALA A 475 -22.29 27.13 -4.22
N LEU A 476 -23.08 26.37 -3.45
CA LEU A 476 -24.52 26.51 -3.33
C LEU A 476 -24.96 27.73 -2.51
N GLY A 477 -24.06 28.29 -1.69
CA GLY A 477 -24.40 29.38 -0.74
C GLY A 477 -25.06 28.90 0.55
N GLU A 478 -25.03 27.59 0.82
CA GLU A 478 -25.57 26.94 2.03
C GLU A 478 -24.57 27.07 3.19
N LEU A 479 -24.50 28.30 3.76
CA LEU A 479 -23.44 28.67 4.69
C LEU A 479 -23.43 27.88 6.00
N GLU A 480 -24.58 27.44 6.52
CA GLU A 480 -24.64 26.64 7.76
C GLU A 480 -23.99 25.28 7.55
N LEU A 481 -24.33 24.59 6.45
CA LEU A 481 -23.73 23.29 6.10
C LEU A 481 -22.25 23.43 5.73
N ALA A 482 -21.89 24.49 4.99
CA ALA A 482 -20.50 24.78 4.67
C ALA A 482 -19.65 25.01 5.94
N LEU A 483 -20.21 25.63 6.99
CA LEU A 483 -19.56 25.83 8.28
C LEU A 483 -19.31 24.50 9.01
N ASP A 484 -20.32 23.64 9.07
CA ASP A 484 -20.20 22.35 9.73
C ASP A 484 -19.08 21.51 9.10
N TRP A 485 -19.06 21.42 7.78
CA TRP A 485 -18.01 20.71 7.05
C TRP A 485 -16.64 21.40 7.10
N ALA A 486 -16.57 22.72 7.17
CA ALA A 486 -15.29 23.43 7.38
C ALA A 486 -14.70 23.15 8.77
N ASN A 487 -15.53 23.05 9.81
CA ASN A 487 -15.11 22.64 11.14
C ASN A 487 -14.64 21.17 11.16
N TRP A 488 -15.38 20.26 10.51
CA TRP A 488 -14.96 18.87 10.33
C TRP A 488 -13.58 18.81 9.65
N THR A 489 -13.40 19.57 8.56
CA THR A 489 -12.14 19.65 7.81
C THR A 489 -10.97 20.06 8.70
N MET A 490 -11.13 21.08 9.53
CA MET A 490 -10.09 21.50 10.45
C MET A 490 -9.77 20.45 11.51
N ASN A 491 -10.76 19.75 12.02
CA ASN A 491 -10.55 18.68 13.00
C ASN A 491 -9.76 17.52 12.41
N MET A 492 -10.11 17.09 11.19
CA MET A 492 -9.47 15.94 10.52
C MET A 492 -8.09 16.25 9.96
N ASN A 493 -7.87 17.46 9.44
CA ASN A 493 -6.68 17.77 8.63
C ASN A 493 -5.68 18.73 9.28
N SER A 494 -5.95 19.24 10.49
CA SER A 494 -5.09 20.28 11.12
C SER A 494 -3.62 19.89 11.26
N SER A 495 -3.32 18.57 11.41
CA SER A 495 -1.96 18.05 11.54
C SER A 495 -1.20 17.94 10.21
N VAL A 496 -1.92 17.90 9.07
CA VAL A 496 -1.34 17.72 7.74
C VAL A 496 -1.41 18.97 6.86
N PHE A 497 -2.19 19.96 7.26
CA PHE A 497 -2.30 21.23 6.54
C PHE A 497 -1.03 22.06 6.64
N THR A 498 -0.66 22.72 5.52
CA THR A 498 0.31 23.82 5.58
C THR A 498 -0.26 24.98 6.42
N PRO A 499 0.59 25.84 7.01
CA PRO A 499 0.11 27.02 7.73
C PRO A 499 -0.83 27.91 6.92
N GLU A 500 -0.58 28.05 5.61
CA GLU A 500 -1.41 28.84 4.70
C GLU A 500 -2.81 28.25 4.56
N ARG A 501 -2.90 26.92 4.34
CA ARG A 501 -4.18 26.22 4.21
C ARG A 501 -4.95 26.22 5.54
N ALA A 502 -4.29 25.99 6.64
CA ALA A 502 -4.90 26.11 7.97
C ALA A 502 -5.44 27.52 8.25
N ASN A 503 -4.71 28.55 7.86
CA ASN A 503 -5.17 29.94 8.02
C ASN A 503 -6.35 30.28 7.11
N TYR A 504 -6.40 29.72 5.90
CA TYR A 504 -7.58 29.86 5.03
C TYR A 504 -8.83 29.30 5.71
N TYR A 505 -8.81 28.08 6.23
CA TYR A 505 -9.97 27.48 6.89
C TYR A 505 -10.36 28.19 8.18
N ARG A 506 -9.40 28.66 8.98
CA ARG A 506 -9.69 29.50 10.16
C ARG A 506 -10.39 30.80 9.77
N ALA A 507 -9.91 31.44 8.70
CA ALA A 507 -10.54 32.64 8.16
C ALA A 507 -11.94 32.33 7.61
N LEU A 508 -12.09 31.24 6.85
CA LEU A 508 -13.35 30.80 6.27
C LEU A 508 -14.42 30.59 7.34
N ILE A 509 -14.12 29.80 8.38
CA ILE A 509 -15.01 29.53 9.51
C ILE A 509 -15.45 30.85 10.16
N SER A 510 -14.50 31.72 10.52
CA SER A 510 -14.84 33.01 11.17
C SER A 510 -15.67 33.92 10.28
N ILE A 511 -15.43 33.90 8.95
CA ILE A 511 -16.17 34.75 8.00
C ILE A 511 -17.56 34.19 7.78
N ILE A 512 -17.75 32.88 7.72
CA ILE A 512 -19.09 32.26 7.61
C ILE A 512 -19.90 32.57 8.89
N GLU A 513 -19.35 32.32 10.07
CA GLU A 513 -19.99 32.65 11.34
C GLU A 513 -20.44 34.11 11.41
N LEU A 514 -19.59 35.01 10.91
CA LEU A 514 -19.88 36.44 10.87
C LEU A 514 -21.03 36.79 9.90
N HIS A 515 -21.12 36.10 8.76
CA HIS A 515 -22.20 36.31 7.77
C HIS A 515 -23.52 35.68 8.20
N LEU A 516 -23.49 34.65 9.00
CA LEU A 516 -24.68 34.06 9.62
C LEU A 516 -25.27 34.93 10.75
N ASP A 517 -24.48 35.79 11.35
CA ASP A 517 -24.94 36.73 12.40
C ASP A 517 -25.44 38.04 11.78
N SER A 518 -26.74 38.13 11.53
CA SER A 518 -27.38 39.33 10.96
C SER A 518 -27.28 40.61 11.83
N THR A 519 -26.81 40.52 13.06
CA THR A 519 -26.68 41.65 13.97
C THR A 519 -25.35 42.39 13.79
N ARG A 520 -24.40 41.84 13.02
CA ARG A 520 -23.05 42.38 12.84
C ARG A 520 -22.84 42.87 11.41
N ASP A 521 -22.07 43.98 11.28
CA ASP A 521 -21.57 44.42 9.98
C ASP A 521 -20.23 43.74 9.66
N PRO A 522 -20.18 42.83 8.69
CA PRO A 522 -18.98 42.06 8.35
C PRO A 522 -17.76 42.95 8.06
N GLN A 523 -17.95 44.11 7.43
CA GLN A 523 -16.84 45.01 7.06
C GLN A 523 -16.05 45.52 8.24
N GLN A 524 -16.65 45.58 9.42
CA GLN A 524 -15.98 46.06 10.65
C GLN A 524 -14.88 45.10 11.14
N TYR A 525 -14.91 43.84 10.72
CA TYR A 525 -14.02 42.78 11.20
C TYR A 525 -12.89 42.43 10.22
N ARG A 526 -12.97 42.85 8.98
CA ARG A 526 -12.03 42.48 7.93
C ARG A 526 -10.55 42.77 8.31
N THR A 527 -10.27 43.94 8.86
CA THR A 527 -8.90 44.35 9.25
C THR A 527 -8.31 43.47 10.36
N VAL A 528 -9.11 43.04 11.34
CA VAL A 528 -8.63 42.16 12.40
C VAL A 528 -8.42 40.75 11.90
N PHE A 529 -9.28 40.26 11.01
CA PHE A 529 -9.10 38.96 10.36
C PHE A 529 -7.82 38.92 9.51
N GLU A 530 -7.54 39.99 8.73
CA GLU A 530 -6.30 40.09 7.95
C GLU A 530 -5.04 40.08 8.81
N ARG A 531 -5.12 40.61 10.02
CA ARG A 531 -4.00 40.55 10.98
C ARG A 531 -3.88 39.18 11.66
N MET A 532 -4.99 38.48 11.87
CA MET A 532 -5.03 37.19 12.53
C MET A 532 -4.62 36.05 11.59
N TYR A 533 -5.19 36.02 10.39
CA TYR A 533 -5.09 34.88 9.46
C TYR A 533 -4.23 35.15 8.22
N GLY A 534 -3.87 36.42 7.99
CA GLY A 534 -3.16 36.86 6.78
C GLY A 534 -4.09 37.37 5.69
N LYS A 535 -3.60 38.37 4.94
CA LYS A 535 -4.42 39.07 3.92
C LYS A 535 -4.91 38.16 2.83
N GLU A 536 -4.07 37.27 2.32
CA GLU A 536 -4.40 36.39 1.23
C GLU A 536 -5.49 35.38 1.62
N ALA A 537 -5.34 34.72 2.77
CA ALA A 537 -6.31 33.79 3.31
C ALA A 537 -7.69 34.43 3.50
N VAL A 538 -7.72 35.65 4.10
CA VAL A 538 -8.95 36.41 4.32
C VAL A 538 -9.57 36.86 3.00
N GLN A 539 -8.78 37.35 2.05
CA GLN A 539 -9.29 37.79 0.76
C GLN A 539 -9.98 36.64 0.01
N GLN A 540 -9.37 35.45 -0.02
CA GLN A 540 -9.91 34.28 -0.71
C GLN A 540 -11.16 33.72 -0.01
N ALA A 541 -11.13 33.58 1.31
CA ALA A 541 -12.29 33.14 2.08
C ALA A 541 -13.44 34.16 2.01
N TRP A 542 -13.15 35.45 2.03
CA TRP A 542 -14.15 36.50 1.86
C TRP A 542 -14.82 36.46 0.49
N ALA A 543 -14.00 36.29 -0.56
CA ALA A 543 -14.52 36.16 -1.91
C ALA A 543 -15.44 34.93 -2.05
N ALA A 544 -15.07 33.78 -1.49
CA ALA A 544 -15.88 32.57 -1.52
C ALA A 544 -17.23 32.73 -0.80
N VAL A 545 -17.26 33.42 0.34
CA VAL A 545 -18.48 33.58 1.16
C VAL A 545 -19.38 34.72 0.67
N ALA A 546 -18.80 35.89 0.39
CA ALA A 546 -19.59 37.13 0.18
C ALA A 546 -19.66 37.61 -1.27
N GLU A 547 -18.72 37.21 -2.12
CA GLU A 547 -18.55 37.77 -3.47
C GLU A 547 -18.83 36.73 -4.57
N LYS A 548 -19.35 35.55 -4.23
CA LYS A 548 -19.52 34.39 -5.15
C LYS A 548 -18.23 34.05 -5.89
N GLY A 549 -17.08 34.20 -5.22
CA GLY A 549 -15.79 33.77 -5.71
C GLY A 549 -15.66 32.25 -5.73
N ASN A 550 -14.57 31.75 -6.31
CA ASN A 550 -14.32 30.33 -6.40
C ASN A 550 -14.18 29.66 -5.01
N PRO A 551 -15.05 28.72 -4.61
CA PRO A 551 -14.98 28.05 -3.32
C PRO A 551 -13.90 26.95 -3.27
N PHE A 552 -13.40 26.50 -4.42
CA PHE A 552 -12.45 25.38 -4.56
C PHE A 552 -11.00 25.87 -4.31
N TYR A 553 -10.72 26.20 -3.08
CA TYR A 553 -9.47 26.83 -2.65
C TYR A 553 -8.25 25.98 -2.97
N ASN A 554 -7.30 26.58 -3.70
CA ASN A 554 -6.01 25.99 -4.06
C ASN A 554 -6.14 24.63 -4.80
N LEU A 555 -7.22 24.43 -5.53
CA LEU A 555 -7.39 23.30 -6.41
C LEU A 555 -7.18 23.75 -7.87
N PRO A 556 -6.05 23.43 -8.51
CA PRO A 556 -5.92 23.62 -9.96
C PRO A 556 -6.89 22.69 -10.67
N ALA A 557 -7.68 23.25 -11.59
CA ALA A 557 -8.54 22.46 -12.46
C ALA A 557 -7.72 21.65 -13.48
N SER A 558 -8.27 20.54 -13.93
CA SER A 558 -7.69 19.72 -14.98
C SER A 558 -8.81 19.01 -15.76
N ASP A 559 -8.41 18.26 -16.76
CA ASP A 559 -9.19 17.22 -17.40
C ASP A 559 -8.52 15.86 -17.21
N GLU A 560 -9.09 14.80 -17.77
CA GLU A 560 -8.56 13.44 -17.66
C GLU A 560 -7.20 13.23 -18.34
N THR A 561 -6.70 14.18 -19.14
CA THR A 561 -5.33 14.10 -19.68
C THR A 561 -4.29 14.40 -18.61
N LEU A 562 -4.66 15.14 -17.56
CA LEU A 562 -3.79 15.55 -16.45
C LEU A 562 -2.48 16.22 -16.92
N GLU A 563 -2.49 16.87 -18.11
CA GLU A 563 -1.29 17.47 -18.70
C GLU A 563 -0.65 18.54 -17.82
N ASN A 564 -1.45 19.26 -17.05
CA ASN A 564 -0.98 20.28 -16.11
C ASN A 564 -0.55 19.70 -14.74
N PHE A 565 -0.75 18.40 -14.46
CA PHE A 565 -0.32 17.72 -13.25
C PHE A 565 1.04 17.06 -13.46
N LYS A 566 2.11 17.82 -13.26
CA LYS A 566 3.49 17.40 -13.57
C LYS A 566 3.91 16.11 -12.88
N GLU A 567 3.47 15.90 -11.65
CA GLU A 567 3.76 14.70 -10.88
C GLU A 567 3.08 13.47 -11.48
N HIS A 568 1.84 13.62 -11.96
CA HIS A 568 1.13 12.54 -12.66
C HIS A 568 1.78 12.27 -14.03
N GLN A 569 2.17 13.30 -14.78
CA GLN A 569 2.90 13.14 -16.04
C GLN A 569 4.26 12.45 -15.85
N ALA A 570 4.95 12.69 -14.72
CA ALA A 570 6.18 11.97 -14.39
C ALA A 570 5.91 10.46 -14.17
N LEU A 571 4.79 10.12 -13.51
CA LEU A 571 4.33 8.74 -13.34
C LEU A 571 4.04 8.08 -14.69
N LEU A 572 3.28 8.73 -15.56
CA LEU A 572 3.00 8.24 -16.92
C LEU A 572 4.28 8.05 -17.74
N GLY A 573 5.25 8.98 -17.60
CA GLY A 573 6.57 8.87 -18.23
C GLY A 573 7.36 7.65 -17.73
N ALA A 574 7.30 7.35 -16.44
CA ALA A 574 7.90 6.13 -15.86
C ALA A 574 7.18 4.87 -16.40
N TYR A 575 5.85 4.89 -16.48
CA TYR A 575 5.08 3.79 -17.05
C TYR A 575 5.39 3.53 -18.53
N ALA A 576 5.56 4.59 -19.33
CA ALA A 576 5.92 4.50 -20.73
C ALA A 576 7.27 3.77 -20.96
N LYS A 577 8.25 3.95 -20.06
CA LYS A 577 9.51 3.19 -20.08
C LYS A 577 9.26 1.68 -19.92
N LEU A 578 8.34 1.30 -19.02
CA LEU A 578 7.95 -0.11 -18.83
C LEU A 578 7.18 -0.67 -20.03
N GLN A 579 6.24 0.09 -20.59
CA GLN A 579 5.49 -0.30 -21.77
C GLN A 579 6.43 -0.62 -22.94
N LYS A 580 7.45 0.22 -23.13
CA LYS A 580 8.49 -0.04 -24.13
C LYS A 580 9.24 -1.34 -23.86
N ALA A 581 9.69 -1.56 -22.62
CA ALA A 581 10.42 -2.77 -22.25
C ALA A 581 9.57 -4.04 -22.44
N LYS A 582 8.27 -3.98 -22.13
CA LYS A 582 7.32 -5.09 -22.35
C LYS A 582 7.17 -5.41 -23.83
N ARG A 583 7.03 -4.41 -24.72
CA ARG A 583 6.94 -4.63 -26.17
C ARG A 583 8.20 -5.28 -26.75
N GLU A 584 9.36 -4.88 -26.26
CA GLU A 584 10.65 -5.35 -26.78
C GLU A 584 11.07 -6.73 -26.25
N ASN A 585 10.71 -7.05 -25.00
CA ASN A 585 11.31 -8.17 -24.27
C ASN A 585 10.32 -9.21 -23.72
N TRP A 586 9.03 -9.04 -23.93
CA TRP A 586 8.06 -10.06 -23.45
C TRP A 586 8.28 -11.38 -24.20
N LYS A 587 8.44 -12.47 -23.43
CA LYS A 587 8.71 -13.81 -23.98
C LYS A 587 7.67 -14.82 -23.50
#